data_06267534f1c01616b46a122f9d7a5833
#
_entry.id   06267534f1c01616b46a122f9d7a5833
#
_cell.length_a   1.000
_cell.length_b   1.000
_cell.length_c   1.000
_cell.angle_alpha   90.00
_cell.angle_beta   90.00
_cell.angle_gamma   90.00
#
_symmetry.space_group_name_H-M   'P 1'
#
loop_
_entity.id
_entity.type
_entity.pdbx_description
1 polymer ?
#
loop_
_entity_poly.entity_id
_entity_poly.type
_entity_poly.pdbx_seq_one_letter_code
_entity_poly.pdbx_strand_id
1 'polypeptide(L)'
;QGLITYHRTDNPNISKDSMPDIRAVAKALGLKCVEQQRMFKADQDAQEGHPAITPTDWMAASAGETADEQALYQLIRVRALASQIEAAVYAVRTITLLGVGPDKKPLRFGAKGKLLNVPGWRKLLQGDDAEEQKNETPSNPIPALEPGQILKVYSGEILEKKTTPPKRFTDASLVGEMKRRGIGRPSSYASIVKNIIDKGQVQMKGRSLIPGELGEATIALLEHNFSFLSLDFTRNLEVALDRIANSEDTYMNVVQQFYQLLQTELQTLRALPSAQDEPRASSTASISSAPTSDFLCGKCGLPLVHRKKAGKGGFDFWGCSGFRTTGCKVSYPTKNGQPDFDNPRGL
;
A
#
# COMPACT_ATOMS: atom_id res chain seq x y z
N GLN A 1 -10.30 -22.34 -14.79
CA GLN A 1 -11.67 -22.33 -15.35
C GLN A 1 -11.72 -21.60 -16.72
N GLY A 2 -10.76 -20.73 -17.05
CA GLY A 2 -10.72 -20.03 -18.34
C GLY A 2 -11.79 -18.95 -18.52
N LEU A 3 -12.32 -18.39 -17.43
CA LEU A 3 -13.42 -17.41 -17.44
C LEU A 3 -12.97 -15.98 -17.78
N ILE A 4 -11.70 -15.69 -17.59
CA ILE A 4 -11.07 -14.40 -17.89
C ILE A 4 -9.77 -14.60 -18.67
N THR A 5 -9.30 -13.57 -19.36
CA THR A 5 -8.01 -13.56 -20.03
C THR A 5 -6.85 -13.57 -19.03
N TYR A 6 -5.62 -13.67 -19.51
CA TYR A 6 -4.43 -13.70 -18.67
C TYR A 6 -4.35 -12.47 -17.74
N HIS A 7 -4.18 -12.73 -16.45
CA HIS A 7 -4.34 -11.71 -15.42
C HIS A 7 -3.07 -10.91 -15.10
N ARG A 8 -1.88 -11.38 -15.49
CA ARG A 8 -0.62 -10.66 -15.27
C ARG A 8 -0.35 -9.72 -16.44
N THR A 9 -0.98 -8.57 -16.40
CA THR A 9 -0.84 -7.53 -17.42
C THR A 9 -0.77 -6.15 -16.78
N ASP A 10 -0.02 -5.26 -17.39
CA ASP A 10 0.08 -3.82 -17.11
C ASP A 10 -0.50 -2.97 -18.24
N ASN A 11 -0.91 -3.60 -19.34
CA ASN A 11 -1.53 -2.93 -20.47
C ASN A 11 -3.01 -2.60 -20.16
N PRO A 12 -3.41 -1.33 -20.21
CA PRO A 12 -4.81 -0.92 -19.96
C PRO A 12 -5.73 -1.11 -21.17
N ASN A 13 -5.19 -1.55 -22.32
CA ASN A 13 -5.92 -1.61 -23.56
C ASN A 13 -6.53 -2.99 -23.79
N ILE A 14 -7.81 -3.02 -24.15
CA ILE A 14 -8.54 -4.23 -24.52
C ILE A 14 -8.10 -4.67 -25.92
N SER A 15 -8.09 -5.98 -26.17
CA SER A 15 -7.85 -6.51 -27.51
C SER A 15 -8.87 -5.98 -28.52
N LYS A 16 -8.41 -5.65 -29.73
CA LYS A 16 -9.29 -5.21 -30.82
C LYS A 16 -10.35 -6.27 -31.18
N ASP A 17 -10.00 -7.53 -31.04
CA ASP A 17 -10.89 -8.67 -31.34
C ASP A 17 -12.10 -8.75 -30.42
N SER A 18 -12.03 -8.14 -29.23
CA SER A 18 -13.16 -8.06 -28.29
C SER A 18 -14.21 -6.99 -28.65
N MET A 19 -13.91 -6.08 -29.56
CA MET A 19 -14.81 -4.95 -29.84
C MET A 19 -16.16 -5.35 -30.44
N PRO A 20 -16.29 -6.36 -31.33
CA PRO A 20 -17.59 -6.83 -31.82
C PRO A 20 -18.49 -7.30 -30.67
N ASP A 21 -17.95 -8.11 -29.75
CA ASP A 21 -18.71 -8.65 -28.62
C ASP A 21 -19.12 -7.55 -27.62
N ILE A 22 -18.20 -6.64 -27.33
CA ILE A 22 -18.49 -5.46 -26.49
C ILE A 22 -19.65 -4.65 -27.07
N ARG A 23 -19.68 -4.42 -28.39
CA ARG A 23 -20.76 -3.69 -29.05
C ARG A 23 -22.09 -4.45 -28.97
N ALA A 24 -22.06 -5.79 -29.14
CA ALA A 24 -23.24 -6.62 -29.01
C ALA A 24 -23.83 -6.56 -27.60
N VAL A 25 -22.99 -6.70 -26.57
CA VAL A 25 -23.40 -6.60 -25.16
C VAL A 25 -23.90 -5.20 -24.83
N ALA A 26 -23.19 -4.15 -25.25
CA ALA A 26 -23.62 -2.77 -25.03
C ALA A 26 -25.00 -2.51 -25.63
N LYS A 27 -25.25 -2.99 -26.87
CA LYS A 27 -26.56 -2.87 -27.52
C LYS A 27 -27.65 -3.60 -26.73
N ALA A 28 -27.38 -4.82 -26.27
CA ALA A 28 -28.32 -5.59 -25.46
C ALA A 28 -28.68 -4.89 -24.13
N LEU A 29 -27.73 -4.13 -23.55
CA LEU A 29 -27.91 -3.35 -22.33
C LEU A 29 -28.50 -1.94 -22.57
N GLY A 30 -28.83 -1.58 -23.82
CA GLY A 30 -29.30 -0.24 -24.18
C GLY A 30 -28.25 0.85 -23.95
N LEU A 31 -26.98 0.53 -24.11
CA LEU A 31 -25.85 1.44 -23.94
C LEU A 31 -25.22 1.77 -25.30
N LYS A 32 -24.66 2.97 -25.41
CA LYS A 32 -23.97 3.39 -26.62
C LYS A 32 -22.47 3.19 -26.47
N CYS A 33 -21.90 2.34 -27.32
CA CYS A 33 -20.48 2.10 -27.41
C CYS A 33 -19.78 3.23 -28.19
N VAL A 34 -18.50 3.46 -27.91
CA VAL A 34 -17.67 4.38 -28.70
C VAL A 34 -17.54 3.86 -30.14
N GLU A 35 -17.49 4.79 -31.11
CA GLU A 35 -17.35 4.44 -32.54
C GLU A 35 -15.98 3.82 -32.80
N GLN A 36 -14.92 4.47 -32.34
CA GLN A 36 -13.57 3.96 -32.39
C GLN A 36 -13.17 3.43 -31.01
N GLN A 37 -12.42 2.33 -30.99
CA GLN A 37 -11.90 1.76 -29.75
C GLN A 37 -11.14 2.85 -28.97
N ARG A 38 -11.50 3.04 -27.71
CA ARG A 38 -10.77 3.94 -26.83
C ARG A 38 -9.47 3.29 -26.40
N MET A 39 -8.38 4.00 -26.65
CA MET A 39 -7.04 3.59 -26.25
C MET A 39 -6.59 4.41 -25.06
N PHE A 40 -5.94 3.78 -24.11
CA PHE A 40 -5.37 4.37 -22.91
C PHE A 40 -3.84 4.38 -23.04
N LYS A 41 -3.20 5.37 -22.45
CA LYS A 41 -1.74 5.42 -22.41
C LYS A 41 -1.23 4.21 -21.61
N ALA A 42 -0.53 3.31 -22.25
CA ALA A 42 0.23 2.25 -21.61
C ALA A 42 1.57 2.79 -21.12
N ASP A 43 2.15 2.15 -20.12
CA ASP A 43 3.53 2.42 -19.72
C ASP A 43 4.47 1.98 -20.87
N GLN A 44 5.65 2.61 -20.97
CA GLN A 44 6.59 2.34 -22.07
C GLN A 44 7.04 0.88 -22.15
N ASP A 45 7.05 0.21 -20.97
CA ASP A 45 7.48 -1.16 -20.81
C ASP A 45 6.32 -2.18 -20.86
N ALA A 46 5.08 -1.70 -21.11
CA ALA A 46 3.92 -2.58 -21.18
C ALA A 46 4.02 -3.48 -22.44
N GLN A 47 3.95 -4.79 -22.22
CA GLN A 47 4.01 -5.76 -23.32
C GLN A 47 2.71 -5.74 -24.13
N GLU A 48 2.81 -5.41 -25.41
CA GLU A 48 1.65 -5.38 -26.32
C GLU A 48 0.92 -6.72 -26.42
N GLY A 49 1.62 -7.83 -26.24
CA GLY A 49 1.06 -9.18 -26.26
C GLY A 49 0.14 -9.54 -25.10
N HIS A 50 0.07 -8.70 -24.05
CA HIS A 50 -0.78 -8.93 -22.89
C HIS A 50 -1.84 -7.82 -22.75
N PRO A 51 -2.99 -7.91 -23.44
CA PRO A 51 -4.05 -6.91 -23.33
C PRO A 51 -4.64 -6.86 -21.92
N ALA A 52 -5.45 -5.85 -21.64
CA ALA A 52 -6.17 -5.72 -20.39
C ALA A 52 -7.03 -6.96 -20.09
N ILE A 53 -7.23 -7.24 -18.81
CA ILE A 53 -8.05 -8.37 -18.35
C ILE A 53 -9.50 -8.17 -18.81
N THR A 54 -10.05 -9.18 -19.49
CA THR A 54 -11.43 -9.19 -19.96
C THR A 54 -12.07 -10.56 -19.71
N PRO A 55 -13.41 -10.65 -19.71
CA PRO A 55 -14.08 -11.94 -19.83
C PRO A 55 -13.65 -12.67 -21.11
N THR A 56 -13.61 -13.99 -21.08
CA THR A 56 -13.48 -14.83 -22.28
C THR A 56 -14.82 -14.98 -23.00
N ASP A 57 -15.92 -14.97 -22.24
CA ASP A 57 -17.28 -14.91 -22.77
C ASP A 57 -17.97 -13.62 -22.34
N TRP A 58 -18.14 -12.70 -23.27
CA TRP A 58 -18.76 -11.40 -23.02
C TRP A 58 -20.27 -11.47 -22.78
N MET A 59 -20.94 -12.54 -23.28
CA MET A 59 -22.39 -12.71 -23.12
C MET A 59 -22.74 -13.22 -21.74
N ALA A 60 -21.86 -13.94 -21.06
CA ALA A 60 -22.07 -14.38 -19.69
C ALA A 60 -22.12 -13.18 -18.74
N ALA A 61 -23.27 -12.94 -18.12
CA ALA A 61 -23.47 -11.83 -17.19
C ALA A 61 -22.75 -12.08 -15.85
N SER A 62 -22.61 -13.34 -15.43
CA SER A 62 -21.91 -13.78 -14.23
C SER A 62 -21.25 -15.12 -14.49
N ALA A 63 -20.10 -15.37 -13.90
CA ALA A 63 -19.38 -16.63 -13.96
C ALA A 63 -18.53 -16.83 -12.70
N GLY A 64 -18.21 -18.08 -12.37
CA GLY A 64 -17.48 -18.47 -11.16
C GLY A 64 -18.31 -19.41 -10.28
N GLU A 65 -17.64 -20.23 -9.46
CA GLU A 65 -18.25 -21.22 -8.60
C GLU A 65 -18.61 -20.64 -7.23
N THR A 66 -17.79 -19.69 -6.75
CA THR A 66 -17.98 -19.02 -5.47
C THR A 66 -18.53 -17.60 -5.65
N ALA A 67 -19.11 -17.04 -4.58
CA ALA A 67 -19.59 -15.65 -4.57
C ALA A 67 -18.46 -14.64 -4.86
N ASP A 68 -17.27 -14.88 -4.35
CA ASP A 68 -16.10 -14.03 -4.57
C ASP A 68 -15.63 -14.08 -6.03
N GLU A 69 -15.62 -15.27 -6.65
CA GLU A 69 -15.29 -15.42 -8.06
C GLU A 69 -16.32 -14.71 -8.95
N GLN A 70 -17.62 -14.86 -8.64
CA GLN A 70 -18.67 -14.16 -9.36
C GLN A 70 -18.58 -12.64 -9.24
N ALA A 71 -18.29 -12.14 -8.03
CA ALA A 71 -18.09 -10.72 -7.79
C ALA A 71 -16.86 -10.17 -8.55
N LEU A 72 -15.76 -10.92 -8.54
CA LEU A 72 -14.55 -10.56 -9.29
C LEU A 72 -14.78 -10.58 -10.80
N TYR A 73 -15.45 -11.63 -11.33
CA TYR A 73 -15.81 -11.71 -12.73
C TYR A 73 -16.69 -10.53 -13.16
N GLN A 74 -17.71 -10.21 -12.36
CA GLN A 74 -18.58 -9.06 -12.60
C GLN A 74 -17.82 -7.75 -12.61
N LEU A 75 -16.93 -7.53 -11.65
CA LEU A 75 -16.08 -6.34 -11.59
C LEU A 75 -15.24 -6.19 -12.88
N ILE A 76 -14.57 -7.26 -13.30
CA ILE A 76 -13.76 -7.27 -14.53
C ILE A 76 -14.62 -6.96 -15.75
N ARG A 77 -15.75 -7.66 -15.90
CA ARG A 77 -16.67 -7.46 -17.02
C ARG A 77 -17.20 -6.04 -17.10
N VAL A 78 -17.69 -5.51 -15.98
CA VAL A 78 -18.24 -4.16 -15.89
C VAL A 78 -17.19 -3.10 -16.21
N ARG A 79 -15.98 -3.22 -15.66
CA ARG A 79 -14.88 -2.29 -15.94
C ARG A 79 -14.44 -2.34 -17.40
N ALA A 80 -14.32 -3.54 -17.96
CA ALA A 80 -13.94 -3.72 -19.34
C ALA A 80 -15.00 -3.12 -20.30
N LEU A 81 -16.29 -3.39 -20.08
CA LEU A 81 -17.38 -2.78 -20.83
C LEU A 81 -17.37 -1.25 -20.69
N ALA A 82 -17.31 -0.73 -19.46
CA ALA A 82 -17.35 0.68 -19.17
C ALA A 82 -16.23 1.46 -19.88
N SER A 83 -15.06 0.84 -20.08
CA SER A 83 -13.94 1.45 -20.78
C SER A 83 -14.28 1.82 -22.23
N GLN A 84 -15.22 1.13 -22.86
CA GLN A 84 -15.59 1.29 -24.26
C GLN A 84 -17.02 1.86 -24.47
N ILE A 85 -17.71 2.23 -23.39
CA ILE A 85 -18.99 2.93 -23.46
C ILE A 85 -18.77 4.44 -23.59
N GLU A 86 -19.72 5.16 -24.18
CA GLU A 86 -19.66 6.63 -24.31
C GLU A 86 -19.39 7.32 -22.98
N ALA A 87 -18.78 8.50 -23.03
CA ALA A 87 -18.44 9.26 -21.84
C ALA A 87 -19.70 9.73 -21.08
N ALA A 88 -19.59 9.82 -19.76
CA ALA A 88 -20.55 10.56 -18.96
C ALA A 88 -20.39 12.06 -19.26
N VAL A 89 -21.51 12.74 -19.54
CA VAL A 89 -21.52 14.17 -19.91
C VAL A 89 -22.20 14.97 -18.82
N TYR A 90 -21.52 15.99 -18.33
CA TYR A 90 -22.03 16.90 -17.31
C TYR A 90 -22.22 18.29 -17.89
N ALA A 91 -23.38 18.91 -17.58
CA ALA A 91 -23.55 20.35 -17.69
C ALA A 91 -22.92 21.01 -16.46
N VAL A 92 -21.84 21.75 -16.68
CA VAL A 92 -21.13 22.46 -15.60
C VAL A 92 -21.47 23.94 -15.67
N ARG A 93 -21.93 24.52 -14.58
CA ARG A 93 -22.19 25.95 -14.45
C ARG A 93 -21.27 26.50 -13.37
N THR A 94 -20.55 27.56 -13.72
CA THR A 94 -19.69 28.28 -12.78
C THR A 94 -20.13 29.73 -12.76
N ILE A 95 -20.37 30.28 -11.58
CA ILE A 95 -20.67 31.70 -11.38
C ILE A 95 -19.62 32.34 -10.50
N THR A 96 -19.35 33.60 -10.76
CA THR A 96 -18.55 34.44 -9.89
C THR A 96 -19.38 35.67 -9.53
N LEU A 97 -19.59 35.87 -8.25
CA LEU A 97 -20.27 37.05 -7.71
C LEU A 97 -19.24 38.04 -7.22
N LEU A 98 -19.46 39.29 -7.51
CA LEU A 98 -18.63 40.40 -7.02
C LEU A 98 -19.47 41.22 -6.02
N GLY A 99 -18.89 41.52 -4.90
CA GLY A 99 -19.50 42.35 -3.86
C GLY A 99 -18.46 43.38 -3.34
N VAL A 100 -18.93 44.27 -2.50
CA VAL A 100 -18.07 45.23 -1.81
C VAL A 100 -18.17 44.98 -0.32
N GLY A 101 -17.02 44.75 0.32
CA GLY A 101 -16.94 44.55 1.76
C GLY A 101 -17.13 45.84 2.58
N PRO A 102 -17.28 45.72 3.89
CA PRO A 102 -17.39 46.87 4.81
C PRO A 102 -16.21 47.85 4.71
N ASP A 103 -15.03 47.32 4.38
CA ASP A 103 -13.79 48.06 4.20
C ASP A 103 -13.62 48.61 2.75
N LYS A 104 -14.70 48.60 1.98
CA LYS A 104 -14.76 49.00 0.55
C LYS A 104 -13.89 48.16 -0.37
N LYS A 105 -13.34 47.05 0.09
CA LYS A 105 -12.59 46.14 -0.77
C LYS A 105 -13.51 45.21 -1.55
N PRO A 106 -13.12 44.82 -2.77
CA PRO A 106 -13.90 43.90 -3.56
C PRO A 106 -13.87 42.49 -2.93
N LEU A 107 -15.04 41.91 -2.75
CA LEU A 107 -15.24 40.54 -2.33
C LEU A 107 -15.61 39.71 -3.56
N ARG A 108 -15.01 38.53 -3.70
CA ARG A 108 -15.31 37.59 -4.77
C ARG A 108 -15.80 36.27 -4.19
N PHE A 109 -16.98 35.84 -4.63
CA PHE A 109 -17.57 34.55 -4.27
C PHE A 109 -17.71 33.71 -5.52
N GLY A 110 -17.25 32.46 -5.47
CA GLY A 110 -17.36 31.51 -6.57
C GLY A 110 -18.27 30.34 -6.19
N ALA A 111 -19.13 29.92 -7.11
CA ALA A 111 -19.89 28.69 -6.96
C ALA A 111 -19.84 27.88 -8.24
N LYS A 112 -19.77 26.56 -8.11
CA LYS A 112 -19.74 25.63 -9.24
C LYS A 112 -20.73 24.50 -8.99
N GLY A 113 -21.62 24.30 -9.92
CA GLY A 113 -22.56 23.19 -9.94
C GLY A 113 -22.36 22.33 -11.18
N LYS A 114 -22.63 21.05 -11.07
CA LYS A 114 -22.66 20.12 -12.20
C LYS A 114 -23.93 19.29 -12.17
N LEU A 115 -24.49 19.03 -13.35
CA LEU A 115 -25.66 18.18 -13.57
C LEU A 115 -25.26 17.09 -14.55
N LEU A 116 -25.52 15.84 -14.24
CA LEU A 116 -25.28 14.72 -15.14
C LEU A 116 -26.37 14.69 -16.23
N ASN A 117 -25.99 15.00 -17.48
CA ASN A 117 -26.89 15.00 -18.63
C ASN A 117 -26.93 13.64 -19.32
N VAL A 118 -25.76 13.04 -19.53
CA VAL A 118 -25.63 11.71 -20.14
C VAL A 118 -24.85 10.84 -19.15
N PRO A 119 -25.46 9.79 -18.63
CA PRO A 119 -24.79 8.91 -17.65
C PRO A 119 -23.66 8.10 -18.28
N GLY A 120 -23.74 7.78 -19.58
CA GLY A 120 -22.72 7.04 -20.30
C GLY A 120 -22.28 5.75 -19.55
N TRP A 121 -20.98 5.53 -19.44
CA TRP A 121 -20.40 4.38 -18.75
C TRP A 121 -20.79 4.26 -17.27
N ARG A 122 -21.19 5.35 -16.62
CA ARG A 122 -21.59 5.34 -15.20
C ARG A 122 -22.84 4.48 -14.94
N LYS A 123 -23.67 4.23 -15.96
CA LYS A 123 -24.79 3.30 -15.84
C LYS A 123 -24.39 1.89 -15.44
N LEU A 124 -23.17 1.47 -15.78
CA LEU A 124 -22.65 0.14 -15.48
C LEU A 124 -22.08 0.02 -14.06
N LEU A 125 -21.62 1.12 -13.46
CA LEU A 125 -20.97 1.16 -12.16
C LEU A 125 -22.01 1.40 -11.06
N GLN A 126 -22.96 0.47 -10.88
CA GLN A 126 -23.91 0.51 -9.77
C GLN A 126 -23.34 -0.26 -8.58
N GLY A 127 -23.15 0.39 -7.43
CA GLY A 127 -22.76 -0.24 -6.19
C GLY A 127 -21.66 0.52 -5.42
N ASP A 128 -20.43 0.04 -5.46
CA ASP A 128 -19.36 0.54 -4.59
C ASP A 128 -18.80 1.92 -4.99
N ASP A 129 -18.88 2.32 -6.25
CA ASP A 129 -18.59 3.70 -6.68
C ASP A 129 -19.70 4.70 -6.29
N ALA A 130 -20.77 4.22 -5.65
CA ALA A 130 -21.86 5.05 -5.14
C ALA A 130 -21.42 5.98 -3.99
N GLU A 131 -20.31 5.73 -3.31
CA GLU A 131 -19.77 6.67 -2.33
C GLU A 131 -19.18 7.93 -3.00
N GLU A 132 -18.54 7.79 -4.16
CA GLU A 132 -18.18 8.95 -4.97
C GLU A 132 -19.43 9.63 -5.56
N GLN A 133 -20.47 8.86 -5.91
CA GLN A 133 -21.75 9.40 -6.39
C GLN A 133 -22.54 10.09 -5.28
N LYS A 134 -22.47 9.66 -4.03
CA LYS A 134 -23.13 10.32 -2.88
C LYS A 134 -22.55 11.70 -2.60
N ASN A 135 -21.30 11.97 -2.99
CA ASN A 135 -20.69 13.29 -2.91
C ASN A 135 -21.00 14.17 -4.15
N GLU A 136 -21.56 13.58 -5.21
CA GLU A 136 -22.11 14.31 -6.33
C GLU A 136 -23.58 14.57 -6.06
N THR A 137 -23.91 15.59 -5.27
CA THR A 137 -25.29 16.01 -5.06
C THR A 137 -25.94 16.30 -6.42
N PRO A 138 -26.95 15.51 -6.84
CA PRO A 138 -27.69 15.79 -8.07
C PRO A 138 -28.49 17.09 -7.98
N SER A 139 -28.41 17.79 -6.87
CA SER A 139 -29.43 18.75 -6.46
C SER A 139 -28.92 20.15 -6.18
N ASN A 140 -27.72 20.52 -6.65
CA ASN A 140 -27.39 21.94 -6.59
C ASN A 140 -27.11 22.50 -7.99
N PRO A 141 -28.13 22.54 -8.85
CA PRO A 141 -28.00 23.28 -10.08
C PRO A 141 -27.91 24.75 -9.71
N ILE A 142 -26.70 25.29 -9.84
CA ILE A 142 -26.53 26.73 -9.78
C ILE A 142 -27.48 27.32 -10.80
N PRO A 143 -28.34 28.28 -10.44
CA PRO A 143 -29.30 28.85 -11.34
C PRO A 143 -28.63 29.50 -12.56
N ALA A 144 -29.33 29.58 -13.67
CA ALA A 144 -28.87 30.36 -14.79
C ALA A 144 -28.96 31.84 -14.41
N LEU A 145 -27.85 32.53 -14.48
CA LEU A 145 -27.76 33.98 -14.19
C LEU A 145 -27.15 34.66 -15.41
N GLU A 146 -27.60 35.85 -15.67
CA GLU A 146 -27.02 36.69 -16.70
C GLU A 146 -25.84 37.50 -16.15
N PRO A 147 -24.81 37.77 -16.95
CA PRO A 147 -23.72 38.66 -16.57
C PRO A 147 -24.23 40.02 -16.15
N GLY A 148 -23.82 40.51 -14.99
CA GLY A 148 -24.26 41.82 -14.48
C GLY A 148 -25.58 41.76 -13.69
N GLN A 149 -26.23 40.59 -13.54
CA GLN A 149 -27.42 40.48 -12.74
C GLN A 149 -27.13 40.75 -11.26
N ILE A 150 -27.92 41.62 -10.65
CA ILE A 150 -27.77 41.96 -9.22
C ILE A 150 -28.54 40.94 -8.39
N LEU A 151 -27.84 40.35 -7.41
CA LEU A 151 -28.40 39.39 -6.47
C LEU A 151 -28.47 39.98 -5.08
N LYS A 152 -29.54 39.69 -4.34
CA LYS A 152 -29.67 40.04 -2.95
C LYS A 152 -29.16 38.90 -2.08
N VAL A 153 -28.25 39.20 -1.17
CA VAL A 153 -27.77 38.26 -0.16
C VAL A 153 -28.77 38.21 0.99
N TYR A 154 -29.25 37.03 1.34
CA TYR A 154 -30.20 36.83 2.44
C TYR A 154 -29.51 36.31 3.71
N SER A 155 -28.47 35.51 3.56
CA SER A 155 -27.72 34.95 4.69
C SER A 155 -26.29 34.62 4.24
N GLY A 156 -25.41 34.52 5.18
CA GLY A 156 -24.03 34.06 5.01
C GLY A 156 -23.56 33.32 6.25
N GLU A 157 -22.72 32.33 6.06
CA GLU A 157 -22.10 31.55 7.13
C GLU A 157 -20.60 31.46 6.87
N ILE A 158 -19.81 31.59 7.94
CA ILE A 158 -18.38 31.36 7.90
C ILE A 158 -18.12 29.94 8.39
N LEU A 159 -17.70 29.06 7.50
CA LEU A 159 -17.34 27.69 7.83
C LEU A 159 -15.83 27.60 8.11
N GLU A 160 -15.47 27.28 9.34
CA GLU A 160 -14.08 26.94 9.66
C GLU A 160 -13.77 25.54 9.14
N LYS A 161 -12.79 25.45 8.27
CA LYS A 161 -12.30 24.18 7.71
C LYS A 161 -10.83 24.00 8.05
N LYS A 162 -10.49 22.80 8.46
CA LYS A 162 -9.09 22.39 8.66
C LYS A 162 -8.66 21.48 7.51
N THR A 163 -7.43 21.62 7.08
CA THR A 163 -6.82 20.68 6.16
C THR A 163 -6.71 19.31 6.83
N THR A 164 -6.99 18.26 6.09
CA THR A 164 -6.79 16.89 6.58
C THR A 164 -5.46 16.35 6.03
N PRO A 165 -4.74 15.53 6.82
CA PRO A 165 -3.54 14.87 6.32
C PRO A 165 -3.88 13.93 5.15
N PRO A 166 -2.89 13.56 4.31
CA PRO A 166 -3.10 12.53 3.30
C PRO A 166 -3.66 11.24 3.91
N LYS A 167 -4.54 10.59 3.18
CA LYS A 167 -5.10 9.30 3.62
C LYS A 167 -3.99 8.24 3.68
N ARG A 168 -4.10 7.33 4.64
CA ARG A 168 -3.23 6.14 4.69
C ARG A 168 -3.41 5.31 3.42
N PHE A 169 -2.37 4.56 3.04
CA PHE A 169 -2.47 3.63 1.92
C PHE A 169 -3.46 2.51 2.23
N THR A 170 -4.18 2.10 1.20
CA THR A 170 -4.85 0.80 1.10
C THR A 170 -3.99 -0.11 0.22
N ASP A 171 -4.27 -1.41 0.18
CA ASP A 171 -3.57 -2.34 -0.72
C ASP A 171 -3.57 -1.81 -2.17
N ALA A 172 -4.74 -1.41 -2.66
CA ALA A 172 -4.87 -0.89 -4.03
C ALA A 172 -4.08 0.41 -4.25
N SER A 173 -4.14 1.36 -3.31
CA SER A 173 -3.43 2.62 -3.45
C SER A 173 -1.90 2.46 -3.27
N LEU A 174 -1.46 1.49 -2.46
CA LEU A 174 -0.04 1.15 -2.34
C LEU A 174 0.48 0.55 -3.66
N VAL A 175 -0.24 -0.38 -4.26
CA VAL A 175 0.11 -0.94 -5.58
C VAL A 175 0.16 0.17 -6.64
N GLY A 176 -0.83 1.09 -6.64
CA GLY A 176 -0.82 2.25 -7.53
C GLY A 176 0.40 3.16 -7.36
N GLU A 177 0.83 3.38 -6.12
CA GLU A 177 2.02 4.19 -5.82
C GLU A 177 3.32 3.45 -6.21
N MET A 178 3.40 2.14 -5.97
CA MET A 178 4.52 1.31 -6.41
C MET A 178 4.65 1.37 -7.94
N LYS A 179 3.55 1.19 -8.67
CA LYS A 179 3.51 1.30 -10.13
C LYS A 179 3.98 2.70 -10.59
N ARG A 180 3.45 3.76 -10.00
CA ARG A 180 3.81 5.14 -10.32
C ARG A 180 5.32 5.43 -10.13
N ARG A 181 5.96 4.75 -9.18
CA ARG A 181 7.40 4.88 -8.89
C ARG A 181 8.27 3.89 -9.64
N GLY A 182 7.70 2.97 -10.42
CA GLY A 182 8.44 1.92 -11.13
C GLY A 182 9.02 0.85 -10.19
N ILE A 183 8.36 0.60 -9.06
CA ILE A 183 8.78 -0.40 -8.06
C ILE A 183 7.93 -1.66 -8.23
N GLY A 184 8.56 -2.77 -8.54
CA GLY A 184 7.90 -4.05 -8.80
C GLY A 184 7.27 -4.13 -10.19
N ARG A 185 6.64 -5.26 -10.44
CA ARG A 185 5.96 -5.60 -11.71
C ARG A 185 4.61 -6.25 -11.40
N PRO A 186 3.69 -6.38 -12.36
CA PRO A 186 2.39 -7.02 -12.15
C PRO A 186 2.46 -8.39 -11.46
N SER A 187 3.54 -9.11 -11.69
CA SER A 187 3.79 -10.43 -11.07
C SER A 187 4.20 -10.35 -9.60
N SER A 188 4.73 -9.23 -9.11
CA SER A 188 5.30 -9.09 -7.77
C SER A 188 4.49 -8.22 -6.81
N TYR A 189 3.58 -7.35 -7.28
CA TYR A 189 2.85 -6.42 -6.41
C TYR A 189 2.13 -7.11 -5.25
N ALA A 190 1.34 -8.14 -5.54
CA ALA A 190 0.58 -8.85 -4.52
C ALA A 190 1.48 -9.53 -3.48
N SER A 191 2.58 -10.13 -3.93
CA SER A 191 3.54 -10.79 -3.03
C SER A 191 4.31 -9.79 -2.17
N ILE A 192 4.64 -8.61 -2.68
CA ILE A 192 5.29 -7.54 -1.90
C ILE A 192 4.34 -7.07 -0.78
N VAL A 193 3.10 -6.71 -1.13
CA VAL A 193 2.11 -6.25 -0.13
C VAL A 193 1.86 -7.33 0.92
N LYS A 194 1.62 -8.57 0.48
CA LYS A 194 1.44 -9.70 1.40
C LYS A 194 2.65 -9.88 2.33
N ASN A 195 3.86 -9.79 1.80
CA ASN A 195 5.09 -10.04 2.55
C ASN A 195 5.32 -9.03 3.69
N ILE A 196 5.07 -7.73 3.45
CA ILE A 196 5.20 -6.71 4.50
C ILE A 196 4.15 -6.86 5.60
N ILE A 197 2.96 -7.38 5.27
CA ILE A 197 1.90 -7.68 6.25
C ILE A 197 2.26 -8.95 7.06
N ASP A 198 2.60 -10.05 6.38
CA ASP A 198 2.94 -11.34 7.01
C ASP A 198 4.16 -11.21 7.94
N LYS A 199 5.11 -10.35 7.60
CA LYS A 199 6.29 -10.07 8.45
C LYS A 199 6.00 -9.08 9.59
N GLY A 200 4.78 -8.57 9.71
CA GLY A 200 4.42 -7.62 10.77
C GLY A 200 5.05 -6.23 10.61
N GLN A 201 5.63 -5.92 9.46
CA GLN A 201 6.17 -4.59 9.16
C GLN A 201 5.06 -3.57 8.99
N VAL A 202 3.90 -4.02 8.52
CA VAL A 202 2.67 -3.24 8.35
C VAL A 202 1.49 -4.02 8.91
N GLN A 203 0.53 -3.30 9.49
CA GLN A 203 -0.72 -3.86 10.01
C GLN A 203 -1.91 -3.34 9.23
N MET A 204 -2.94 -4.17 9.03
CA MET A 204 -4.22 -3.76 8.47
C MET A 204 -5.15 -3.23 9.55
N LYS A 205 -5.69 -2.02 9.36
CA LYS A 205 -6.78 -1.48 10.19
C LYS A 205 -7.93 -1.09 9.26
N GLY A 206 -8.94 -1.95 9.21
CA GLY A 206 -9.96 -1.87 8.17
C GLY A 206 -9.31 -2.03 6.79
N ARG A 207 -9.49 -1.05 5.90
CA ARG A 207 -8.86 -1.03 4.56
C ARG A 207 -7.49 -0.30 4.55
N SER A 208 -7.03 0.24 5.67
CA SER A 208 -5.81 1.07 5.72
C SER A 208 -4.61 0.28 6.21
N LEU A 209 -3.49 0.50 5.57
CA LEU A 209 -2.17 0.02 5.97
C LEU A 209 -1.55 0.98 6.98
N ILE A 210 -1.12 0.47 8.12
CA ILE A 210 -0.48 1.24 9.19
C ILE A 210 0.90 0.64 9.43
N PRO A 211 1.98 1.45 9.46
CA PRO A 211 3.30 0.97 9.85
C PRO A 211 3.24 0.25 11.20
N GLY A 212 3.88 -0.91 11.29
CA GLY A 212 4.08 -1.63 12.54
C GLY A 212 5.39 -1.23 13.21
N GLU A 213 5.51 -1.43 14.52
CA GLU A 213 6.73 -1.13 15.28
C GLU A 213 7.97 -1.78 14.67
N LEU A 214 7.85 -3.03 14.19
CA LEU A 214 8.95 -3.72 13.52
C LEU A 214 9.35 -3.02 12.21
N GLY A 215 8.38 -2.53 11.43
CA GLY A 215 8.63 -1.80 10.19
C GLY A 215 9.36 -0.48 10.45
N GLU A 216 8.88 0.30 11.41
CA GLU A 216 9.50 1.57 11.80
C GLU A 216 10.93 1.36 12.34
N ALA A 217 11.13 0.36 13.21
CA ALA A 217 12.45 0.03 13.73
C ALA A 217 13.42 -0.44 12.62
N THR A 218 12.92 -1.22 11.66
CA THR A 218 13.72 -1.69 10.51
C THR A 218 14.18 -0.51 9.66
N ILE A 219 13.28 0.41 9.33
CA ILE A 219 13.63 1.61 8.56
C ILE A 219 14.63 2.47 9.34
N ALA A 220 14.34 2.79 10.60
CA ALA A 220 15.22 3.61 11.44
C ALA A 220 16.64 3.05 11.54
N LEU A 221 16.79 1.71 11.59
CA LEU A 221 18.09 1.06 11.66
C LEU A 221 18.87 1.11 10.34
N LEU A 222 18.18 0.97 9.21
CA LEU A 222 18.83 0.70 7.92
C LEU A 222 18.88 1.92 6.99
N GLU A 223 17.94 2.88 7.10
CA GLU A 223 17.75 3.97 6.14
C GLU A 223 19.01 4.83 5.93
N HIS A 224 19.78 5.05 7.00
CA HIS A 224 21.00 5.86 6.93
C HIS A 224 22.26 5.08 6.58
N ASN A 225 22.18 3.76 6.59
CA ASN A 225 23.31 2.88 6.44
C ASN A 225 23.36 2.16 5.09
N PHE A 226 22.19 2.03 4.42
CA PHE A 226 22.09 1.24 3.19
C PHE A 226 21.24 1.93 2.14
N SER A 227 21.79 2.07 0.96
CA SER A 227 21.10 2.69 -0.19
C SER A 227 19.97 1.83 -0.74
N PHE A 228 20.00 0.50 -0.52
CA PHE A 228 18.96 -0.42 -1.02
C PHE A 228 17.57 -0.20 -0.38
N LEU A 229 17.47 0.57 0.70
CA LEU A 229 16.18 1.00 1.24
C LEU A 229 15.55 2.16 0.47
N SER A 230 16.31 2.85 -0.34
CA SER A 230 15.75 3.93 -1.15
C SER A 230 14.83 3.39 -2.24
N LEU A 231 13.73 4.10 -2.49
CA LEU A 231 12.80 3.73 -3.55
C LEU A 231 13.44 3.84 -4.94
N ASP A 232 14.39 4.76 -5.11
CA ASP A 232 15.14 4.93 -6.35
C ASP A 232 16.08 3.76 -6.62
N PHE A 233 16.66 3.18 -5.58
CA PHE A 233 17.46 1.98 -5.74
C PHE A 233 16.65 0.81 -6.30
N THR A 234 15.47 0.54 -5.73
CA THR A 234 14.60 -0.53 -6.22
C THR A 234 14.15 -0.27 -7.66
N ARG A 235 13.80 0.96 -7.99
CA ARG A 235 13.47 1.35 -9.38
C ARG A 235 14.64 1.11 -10.33
N ASN A 236 15.85 1.52 -9.95
CA ASN A 236 17.04 1.34 -10.79
C ASN A 236 17.39 -0.14 -10.95
N LEU A 237 17.12 -0.98 -9.94
CA LEU A 237 17.26 -2.43 -10.06
C LEU A 237 16.28 -3.00 -11.09
N GLU A 238 15.01 -2.60 -11.04
CA GLU A 238 14.01 -3.03 -12.03
C GLU A 238 14.43 -2.65 -13.45
N VAL A 239 14.92 -1.41 -13.66
CA VAL A 239 15.46 -0.97 -14.94
C VAL A 239 16.67 -1.80 -15.37
N ALA A 240 17.57 -2.15 -14.45
CA ALA A 240 18.71 -3.00 -14.77
C ALA A 240 18.28 -4.43 -15.18
N LEU A 241 17.22 -4.96 -14.56
CA LEU A 241 16.64 -6.26 -14.97
C LEU A 241 16.01 -6.19 -16.36
N ASP A 242 15.31 -5.09 -16.70
CA ASP A 242 14.77 -4.89 -18.04
C ASP A 242 15.89 -4.79 -19.09
N ARG A 243 17.01 -4.13 -18.80
CA ARG A 243 18.18 -4.07 -19.67
C ARG A 243 18.80 -5.46 -19.91
N ILE A 244 18.81 -6.33 -18.88
CA ILE A 244 19.25 -7.73 -19.07
C ILE A 244 18.29 -8.44 -20.01
N ALA A 245 16.98 -8.29 -19.81
CA ALA A 245 15.96 -8.92 -20.67
C ALA A 245 16.07 -8.47 -22.13
N ASN A 246 16.44 -7.19 -22.37
CA ASN A 246 16.65 -6.62 -23.70
C ASN A 246 18.05 -6.91 -24.27
N SER A 247 18.90 -7.68 -23.59
CA SER A 247 20.29 -7.95 -23.98
C SER A 247 21.18 -6.71 -24.04
N GLU A 248 20.83 -5.64 -23.31
CA GLU A 248 21.61 -4.40 -23.20
C GLU A 248 22.63 -4.46 -22.04
N ASP A 249 22.48 -5.42 -21.13
CA ASP A 249 23.37 -5.66 -20.00
C ASP A 249 23.45 -7.18 -19.70
N THR A 250 24.35 -7.57 -18.81
CA THR A 250 24.51 -8.97 -18.39
C THR A 250 24.16 -9.15 -16.93
N TYR A 251 23.61 -10.32 -16.60
CA TYR A 251 23.31 -10.69 -15.22
C TYR A 251 24.53 -10.53 -14.30
N MET A 252 25.70 -11.00 -14.77
CA MET A 252 26.95 -10.94 -13.97
C MET A 252 27.38 -9.50 -13.69
N ASN A 253 27.26 -8.60 -14.67
CA ASN A 253 27.59 -7.19 -14.49
C ASN A 253 26.70 -6.53 -13.43
N VAL A 254 25.39 -6.73 -13.50
CA VAL A 254 24.42 -6.18 -12.54
C VAL A 254 24.68 -6.73 -11.15
N VAL A 255 24.84 -8.05 -10.99
CA VAL A 255 25.13 -8.67 -9.68
C VAL A 255 26.43 -8.16 -9.09
N GLN A 256 27.48 -8.00 -9.91
CA GLN A 256 28.78 -7.51 -9.45
C GLN A 256 28.70 -6.05 -8.95
N GLN A 257 27.97 -5.19 -9.65
CA GLN A 257 27.74 -3.80 -9.21
C GLN A 257 27.04 -3.76 -7.84
N PHE A 258 25.99 -4.55 -7.67
CA PHE A 258 25.28 -4.69 -6.40
C PHE A 258 26.15 -5.21 -5.28
N TYR A 259 26.92 -6.25 -5.55
CA TYR A 259 27.82 -6.82 -4.57
C TYR A 259 28.88 -5.83 -4.10
N GLN A 260 29.47 -5.07 -5.03
CA GLN A 260 30.46 -4.05 -4.71
C GLN A 260 29.86 -2.93 -3.84
N LEU A 261 28.67 -2.45 -4.21
CA LEU A 261 27.95 -1.44 -3.43
C LEU A 261 27.68 -1.93 -2.00
N LEU A 262 27.11 -3.13 -1.85
CA LEU A 262 26.84 -3.72 -0.55
C LEU A 262 28.10 -3.91 0.29
N GLN A 263 29.22 -4.35 -0.32
CA GLN A 263 30.49 -4.51 0.37
C GLN A 263 31.00 -3.16 0.89
N THR A 264 30.91 -2.10 0.09
CA THR A 264 31.32 -0.75 0.48
C THR A 264 30.47 -0.23 1.66
N GLU A 265 29.16 -0.39 1.60
CA GLU A 265 28.25 0.03 2.67
C GLU A 265 28.49 -0.75 3.97
N LEU A 266 28.71 -2.06 3.87
CA LEU A 266 29.07 -2.89 5.02
C LEU A 266 30.42 -2.52 5.64
N GLN A 267 31.42 -2.15 4.82
CA GLN A 267 32.69 -1.67 5.32
C GLN A 267 32.55 -0.33 6.04
N THR A 268 31.78 0.59 5.47
CA THR A 268 31.46 1.88 6.10
C THR A 268 30.77 1.68 7.44
N LEU A 269 29.76 0.80 7.51
CA LEU A 269 29.07 0.50 8.75
C LEU A 269 29.98 -0.10 9.82
N ARG A 270 30.91 -0.99 9.42
CA ARG A 270 31.89 -1.60 10.33
C ARG A 270 32.94 -0.61 10.81
N ALA A 271 33.22 0.42 10.02
CA ALA A 271 34.20 1.47 10.37
C ALA A 271 33.59 2.56 11.28
N LEU A 272 32.25 2.61 11.42
CA LEU A 272 31.63 3.48 12.42
C LEU A 272 32.06 3.04 13.82
N PRO A 273 32.52 3.97 14.70
CA PRO A 273 32.84 3.62 16.08
C PRO A 273 31.63 2.92 16.69
N SER A 274 31.81 1.72 17.19
CA SER A 274 30.77 1.05 17.94
C SER A 274 30.42 1.95 19.13
N ALA A 275 29.14 2.17 19.38
CA ALA A 275 28.64 2.97 20.52
C ALA A 275 29.12 2.43 21.90
N GLN A 276 30.11 1.54 21.91
CA GLN A 276 30.79 0.98 23.08
C GLN A 276 32.08 1.73 23.46
N ASP A 277 32.58 2.64 22.59
CA ASP A 277 33.82 3.36 22.82
C ASP A 277 33.68 4.81 23.31
N GLU A 278 32.45 5.30 23.53
CA GLU A 278 32.33 6.57 24.26
C GLU A 278 32.37 6.34 25.77
N PRO A 279 33.19 7.11 26.52
CA PRO A 279 33.17 7.06 27.98
C PRO A 279 31.76 7.52 28.45
N ARG A 280 31.04 6.59 28.99
CA ARG A 280 29.70 6.74 29.51
C ARG A 280 29.59 7.90 30.50
N ALA A 281 29.31 9.11 30.00
CA ALA A 281 28.80 10.18 30.84
C ALA A 281 27.40 9.77 31.29
N SER A 282 27.23 9.62 32.58
CA SER A 282 26.04 9.18 33.27
C SER A 282 24.81 9.99 32.88
N SER A 283 23.90 9.40 32.09
CA SER A 283 22.51 9.79 32.09
C SER A 283 21.67 8.51 32.18
N THR A 284 21.13 8.31 33.36
CA THR A 284 20.22 7.24 33.77
C THR A 284 18.91 7.30 32.97
N ALA A 285 18.78 6.41 31.95
CA ALA A 285 17.50 5.94 31.50
C ALA A 285 17.54 4.41 31.52
N SER A 286 16.90 3.83 32.50
CA SER A 286 16.90 2.43 32.88
C SER A 286 16.24 1.57 31.82
N ILE A 287 17.05 0.87 31.00
CA ILE A 287 16.66 -0.44 30.48
C ILE A 287 16.97 -1.41 31.60
N SER A 288 15.95 -2.01 32.19
CA SER A 288 16.06 -2.97 33.27
C SER A 288 16.96 -4.14 32.86
N SER A 289 18.24 -4.07 33.22
CA SER A 289 19.10 -5.23 33.34
C SER A 289 18.44 -6.14 34.38
N ALA A 290 18.05 -7.34 33.97
CA ALA A 290 17.65 -8.36 34.95
C ALA A 290 18.76 -8.48 36.00
N PRO A 291 18.43 -8.46 37.29
CA PRO A 291 19.43 -8.53 38.33
C PRO A 291 20.24 -9.81 38.14
N THR A 292 21.55 -9.67 38.01
CA THR A 292 22.50 -10.78 38.12
C THR A 292 22.29 -11.38 39.51
N SER A 293 21.75 -12.57 39.56
CA SER A 293 21.56 -13.27 40.86
C SER A 293 22.90 -13.77 41.36
N ASP A 294 23.05 -13.82 42.67
CA ASP A 294 24.21 -14.43 43.34
C ASP A 294 24.30 -15.95 43.11
N PHE A 295 23.35 -16.55 42.42
CA PHE A 295 23.32 -17.98 42.13
C PHE A 295 24.12 -18.30 40.86
N LEU A 296 25.03 -19.25 40.97
CA LEU A 296 25.90 -19.69 39.88
C LEU A 296 25.46 -21.04 39.31
N CYS A 297 25.63 -21.20 38.01
CA CYS A 297 25.34 -22.46 37.31
C CYS A 297 26.36 -23.55 37.71
N GLY A 298 25.87 -24.68 38.24
CA GLY A 298 26.72 -25.81 38.66
C GLY A 298 27.54 -26.44 37.53
N LYS A 299 27.23 -26.18 36.26
CA LYS A 299 27.96 -26.72 35.10
C LYS A 299 29.09 -25.81 34.60
N CYS A 300 28.82 -24.50 34.46
CA CYS A 300 29.76 -23.56 33.81
C CYS A 300 30.15 -22.37 34.69
N GLY A 301 29.65 -22.29 35.93
CA GLY A 301 29.99 -21.22 36.85
C GLY A 301 29.41 -19.83 36.54
N LEU A 302 28.68 -19.65 35.44
CA LEU A 302 28.09 -18.36 35.08
C LEU A 302 26.82 -18.10 35.90
N PRO A 303 26.45 -16.80 36.11
CA PRO A 303 25.26 -16.45 36.90
C PRO A 303 23.98 -17.02 36.30
N LEU A 304 23.04 -17.37 37.16
CA LEU A 304 21.68 -17.79 36.80
C LEU A 304 20.77 -16.56 36.64
N VAL A 305 19.86 -16.62 35.72
CA VAL A 305 18.84 -15.57 35.45
C VAL A 305 17.47 -16.14 35.74
N HIS A 306 16.73 -15.50 36.63
CA HIS A 306 15.34 -15.89 36.93
C HIS A 306 14.42 -15.52 35.75
N ARG A 307 13.68 -16.48 35.25
CA ARG A 307 12.72 -16.34 34.16
C ARG A 307 11.35 -16.77 34.59
N LYS A 308 10.41 -15.81 34.61
CA LYS A 308 9.04 -16.03 35.05
C LYS A 308 8.05 -15.45 34.07
N LYS A 309 7.02 -16.20 33.72
CA LYS A 309 5.87 -15.75 32.93
C LYS A 309 4.60 -16.26 33.58
N ALA A 310 3.67 -15.35 33.92
CA ALA A 310 2.36 -15.70 34.48
C ALA A 310 1.35 -16.00 33.35
N GLY A 311 0.30 -16.81 33.66
CA GLY A 311 -0.82 -17.11 32.79
C GLY A 311 -0.80 -18.53 32.20
N LYS A 312 -1.78 -18.81 31.29
CA LYS A 312 -1.94 -20.13 30.66
C LYS A 312 -0.72 -20.43 29.78
N GLY A 313 0.08 -21.46 30.16
CA GLY A 313 1.39 -21.72 29.53
C GLY A 313 2.56 -20.98 30.19
N GLY A 314 2.39 -20.50 31.42
CA GLY A 314 3.42 -19.82 32.20
C GLY A 314 4.59 -20.71 32.57
N PHE A 315 5.73 -20.12 32.89
CA PHE A 315 6.93 -20.80 33.36
C PHE A 315 7.59 -20.00 34.48
N ASP A 316 8.30 -20.71 35.35
CA ASP A 316 9.07 -20.14 36.46
C ASP A 316 10.32 -20.99 36.67
N PHE A 317 11.48 -20.51 36.22
CA PHE A 317 12.73 -21.23 36.30
C PHE A 317 13.94 -20.32 36.28
N TRP A 318 15.10 -20.82 36.70
CA TRP A 318 16.37 -20.17 36.63
C TRP A 318 17.21 -20.74 35.47
N GLY A 319 17.53 -19.94 34.47
CA GLY A 319 18.32 -20.34 33.30
C GLY A 319 19.76 -19.82 33.37
N CYS A 320 20.73 -20.57 32.88
CA CYS A 320 22.12 -20.17 32.83
C CYS A 320 22.27 -18.98 31.85
N SER A 321 22.98 -17.91 32.26
CA SER A 321 23.31 -16.76 31.39
C SER A 321 24.21 -17.16 30.22
N GLY A 322 24.96 -18.25 30.36
CA GLY A 322 25.83 -18.80 29.32
C GLY A 322 25.11 -19.50 28.17
N PHE A 323 23.76 -19.53 28.13
CA PHE A 323 23.02 -20.18 27.06
C PHE A 323 23.42 -19.65 25.65
N ARG A 324 23.60 -18.35 25.49
CA ARG A 324 23.98 -17.73 24.20
C ARG A 324 25.48 -17.66 23.96
N THR A 325 26.29 -17.59 25.01
CA THR A 325 27.73 -17.36 24.92
C THR A 325 28.56 -18.64 24.94
N THR A 326 28.17 -19.61 25.80
CA THR A 326 28.91 -20.89 25.96
C THR A 326 28.08 -22.10 25.55
N GLY A 327 26.83 -21.92 25.08
CA GLY A 327 25.92 -23.00 24.74
C GLY A 327 25.40 -23.80 25.94
N CYS A 328 25.57 -23.30 27.16
CA CYS A 328 25.12 -24.00 28.38
C CYS A 328 23.59 -24.00 28.49
N LYS A 329 22.96 -25.20 28.38
CA LYS A 329 21.51 -25.36 28.39
C LYS A 329 20.93 -25.67 29.79
N VAL A 330 21.74 -25.58 30.82
CA VAL A 330 21.32 -25.93 32.18
C VAL A 330 20.32 -24.91 32.72
N SER A 331 19.23 -25.40 33.30
CA SER A 331 18.23 -24.64 34.02
C SER A 331 17.80 -25.36 35.31
N TYR A 332 17.27 -24.59 36.26
CA TYR A 332 16.83 -25.08 37.56
C TYR A 332 15.37 -24.63 37.78
N PRO A 333 14.48 -25.53 38.24
CA PRO A 333 13.14 -25.11 38.68
C PRO A 333 13.23 -24.09 39.82
N THR A 334 12.19 -23.23 39.93
CA THR A 334 12.10 -22.36 41.10
C THR A 334 11.45 -23.05 42.28
N LYS A 335 12.11 -23.05 43.44
CA LYS A 335 11.59 -23.52 44.71
C LYS A 335 11.76 -22.42 45.75
N ASN A 336 10.66 -21.95 46.33
CA ASN A 336 10.64 -20.85 47.28
C ASN A 336 11.35 -19.56 46.78
N GLY A 337 11.24 -19.26 45.47
CA GLY A 337 11.87 -18.07 44.84
C GLY A 337 13.37 -18.22 44.53
N GLN A 338 13.99 -19.38 44.80
CA GLN A 338 15.39 -19.70 44.56
C GLN A 338 15.54 -20.86 43.56
N PRO A 339 16.70 -21.03 42.91
CA PRO A 339 16.96 -22.18 42.06
C PRO A 339 17.02 -23.46 42.85
N ASP A 340 16.30 -24.49 42.42
CA ASP A 340 16.34 -25.84 43.00
C ASP A 340 17.54 -26.59 42.39
N PHE A 341 18.68 -26.53 43.06
CA PHE A 341 19.94 -27.17 42.62
C PHE A 341 19.89 -28.70 42.66
N ASP A 342 18.94 -29.26 43.39
CA ASP A 342 18.78 -30.73 43.49
C ASP A 342 18.12 -31.33 42.23
N ASN A 343 17.45 -30.48 41.43
CA ASN A 343 16.70 -30.89 40.23
C ASN A 343 17.12 -30.12 38.98
N PRO A 344 18.38 -30.19 38.55
CA PRO A 344 18.84 -29.49 37.32
C PRO A 344 18.24 -30.13 36.06
N ARG A 345 17.96 -29.30 35.05
CA ARG A 345 17.49 -29.72 33.73
C ARG A 345 18.54 -29.31 32.67
N GLY A 346 18.78 -30.16 31.68
CA GLY A 346 19.69 -29.87 30.56
C GLY A 346 21.18 -30.01 30.94
N LEU A 347 21.53 -30.87 31.86
CA LEU A 347 22.90 -31.25 32.18
C LEU A 347 23.64 -31.91 31.01
#